data_877b110ea457826ec6e8ffdff2158376
#
_entry.id   877b110ea457826ec6e8ffdff2158376
#
_cell.length_a   1.000
_cell.length_b   1.000
_cell.length_c   1.000
_cell.angle_alpha   90.00
_cell.angle_beta   90.00
_cell.angle_gamma   90.00
#
_symmetry.space_group_name_H-M   'P 1'
#
loop_
_entity.id
_entity.type
_entity.pdbx_description
1 polymer ?
#
loop_
_entity_poly.entity_id
_entity_poly.type
_entity_poly.pdbx_seq_one_letter_code
_entity_poly.pdbx_strand_id
1 'polypeptide(L)'
;MFRYVGMEYRCEAKSPVGFVQQLVSCYLPHGYWFYVSGCIPEHKDRRSVDEKLLTKYGIAISRSSRARRKQVGIANVHYLRHERFFVLLATHGHHPFYDEESENIQDVRRVPIKFDGYSIGVKKGGYRRKASPKSPAIPDDKWRVRVQIGREPYRDLTAYFLDIALLRTVEQLCTF
;
A
#
# COMPACT_ATOMS: atom_id res chain seq x y z
N MET A 1 14.66 -30.30 0.39
CA MET A 1 13.48 -30.29 1.27
C MET A 1 13.75 -29.32 2.42
N PHE A 2 13.47 -28.03 2.24
CA PHE A 2 13.71 -27.03 3.28
C PHE A 2 12.48 -26.94 4.16
N ARG A 3 12.55 -27.52 5.37
CA ARG A 3 11.55 -27.33 6.42
C ARG A 3 11.71 -25.93 6.97
N TYR A 4 10.81 -25.00 6.61
CA TYR A 4 10.63 -23.76 7.35
C TYR A 4 9.92 -24.10 8.67
N VAL A 5 10.67 -24.08 9.76
CA VAL A 5 10.14 -24.28 11.10
C VAL A 5 9.35 -23.03 11.51
N GLY A 6 8.02 -23.17 11.55
CA GLY A 6 7.21 -22.53 12.57
C GLY A 6 6.77 -21.07 12.42
N MET A 7 6.90 -20.41 11.28
CA MET A 7 6.31 -19.07 11.15
C MET A 7 5.33 -19.04 9.97
N GLU A 8 4.05 -19.13 10.28
CA GLU A 8 2.97 -18.93 9.32
C GLU A 8 2.99 -17.48 8.83
N TYR A 9 3.30 -17.28 7.54
CA TYR A 9 3.24 -15.96 6.95
C TYR A 9 1.77 -15.56 6.72
N ARG A 10 1.32 -14.55 7.43
CA ARG A 10 -0.03 -14.03 7.29
C ARG A 10 -0.10 -13.03 6.14
N CYS A 11 -0.52 -13.51 4.98
CA CYS A 11 -0.68 -12.69 3.79
C CYS A 11 -2.10 -12.10 3.63
N GLU A 12 -3.10 -12.64 4.32
CA GLU A 12 -4.49 -12.23 4.16
C GLU A 12 -4.92 -11.19 5.20
N ALA A 13 -5.39 -10.06 4.73
CA ALA A 13 -6.07 -9.06 5.53
C ALA A 13 -7.57 -9.39 5.61
N LYS A 14 -8.13 -9.45 6.82
CA LYS A 14 -9.52 -9.85 7.09
C LYS A 14 -10.55 -8.78 6.70
N SER A 15 -10.13 -7.52 6.52
CA SER A 15 -11.01 -6.41 6.17
C SER A 15 -10.31 -5.43 5.24
N PRO A 16 -11.07 -4.64 4.44
CA PRO A 16 -10.50 -3.58 3.60
C PRO A 16 -9.68 -2.57 4.41
N VAL A 17 -10.21 -2.15 5.57
CA VAL A 17 -9.52 -1.22 6.48
C VAL A 17 -8.23 -1.82 7.00
N GLY A 18 -8.24 -3.10 7.39
CA GLY A 18 -7.05 -3.83 7.84
C GLY A 18 -5.99 -3.95 6.75
N PHE A 19 -6.39 -4.14 5.50
CA PHE A 19 -5.50 -4.13 4.33
C PHE A 19 -4.81 -2.76 4.17
N VAL A 20 -5.59 -1.68 4.14
CA VAL A 20 -5.08 -0.30 4.04
C VAL A 20 -4.16 0.00 5.21
N GLN A 21 -4.55 -0.34 6.45
CA GLN A 21 -3.76 -0.10 7.65
C GLN A 21 -2.40 -0.81 7.59
N GLN A 22 -2.35 -2.06 7.13
CA GLN A 22 -1.09 -2.77 6.98
C GLN A 22 -0.18 -2.11 5.95
N LEU A 23 -0.71 -1.70 4.79
CA LEU A 23 0.05 -0.96 3.79
C LEU A 23 0.66 0.32 4.37
N VAL A 24 -0.16 1.11 5.06
CA VAL A 24 0.19 2.45 5.55
C VAL A 24 1.13 2.40 6.75
N SER A 25 0.98 1.42 7.63
CA SER A 25 1.74 1.36 8.90
C SER A 25 2.94 0.41 8.84
N CYS A 26 2.82 -0.72 8.10
CA CYS A 26 3.81 -1.78 8.16
C CYS A 26 4.76 -1.82 6.96
N TYR A 27 4.34 -1.34 5.80
CA TYR A 27 5.13 -1.52 4.58
C TYR A 27 5.65 -0.21 4.00
N LEU A 28 4.79 0.72 3.62
CA LEU A 28 5.18 1.95 2.92
C LEU A 28 6.15 2.84 3.72
N PRO A 29 6.00 3.03 5.06
CA PRO A 29 6.96 3.80 5.86
C PRO A 29 8.35 3.16 5.92
N HIS A 30 8.44 1.86 5.67
CA HIS A 30 9.69 1.10 5.75
C HIS A 30 10.40 0.92 4.40
N GLY A 31 9.96 1.66 3.35
CA GLY A 31 10.64 1.70 2.06
C GLY A 31 10.17 0.65 1.06
N TYR A 32 9.04 0.00 1.27
CA TYR A 32 8.42 -0.88 0.28
C TYR A 32 7.65 -0.03 -0.73
N TRP A 33 8.36 0.57 -1.66
CA TRP A 33 7.80 1.56 -2.58
C TRP A 33 7.51 1.03 -3.98
N PHE A 34 8.14 -0.08 -4.36
CA PHE A 34 7.88 -0.74 -5.64
C PHE A 34 6.81 -1.79 -5.46
N TYR A 35 5.84 -1.81 -6.35
CA TYR A 35 4.72 -2.74 -6.20
C TYR A 35 4.19 -3.25 -7.52
N VAL A 36 3.58 -4.43 -7.46
CA VAL A 36 2.69 -5.00 -8.47
C VAL A 36 1.37 -5.30 -7.78
N SER A 37 0.27 -4.91 -8.37
CA SER A 37 -1.07 -5.23 -7.86
C SER A 37 -1.90 -5.95 -8.91
N GLY A 38 -2.81 -6.80 -8.45
CA GLY A 38 -3.69 -7.54 -9.34
C GLY A 38 -4.85 -8.19 -8.61
N CYS A 39 -5.72 -8.83 -9.39
CA CYS A 39 -6.81 -9.64 -8.88
C CYS A 39 -6.61 -11.11 -9.24
N ILE A 40 -6.79 -12.01 -8.28
CA ILE A 40 -6.78 -13.45 -8.53
C ILE A 40 -8.07 -13.82 -9.29
N PRO A 41 -7.98 -14.43 -10.47
CA PRO A 41 -9.15 -14.86 -11.24
C PRO A 41 -10.05 -15.82 -10.44
N GLU A 42 -11.36 -15.79 -10.71
CA GLU A 42 -12.34 -16.59 -9.97
C GLU A 42 -12.10 -18.09 -10.03
N HIS A 43 -11.63 -18.57 -11.19
CA HIS A 43 -11.33 -19.99 -11.42
C HIS A 43 -10.06 -20.48 -10.69
N LYS A 44 -9.27 -19.58 -10.09
CA LYS A 44 -8.06 -19.96 -9.36
C LYS A 44 -8.31 -20.00 -7.86
N ASP A 45 -7.78 -21.04 -7.22
CA ASP A 45 -7.77 -21.13 -5.76
C ASP A 45 -6.79 -20.09 -5.17
N ARG A 46 -7.29 -19.29 -4.24
CA ARG A 46 -6.54 -18.21 -3.60
C ARG A 46 -5.32 -18.71 -2.83
N ARG A 47 -5.47 -19.81 -2.09
CA ARG A 47 -4.38 -20.37 -1.26
C ARG A 47 -3.25 -20.91 -2.12
N SER A 48 -3.57 -21.58 -3.21
CA SER A 48 -2.57 -22.08 -4.17
C SER A 48 -1.76 -20.94 -4.80
N VAL A 49 -2.42 -19.80 -5.11
CA VAL A 49 -1.73 -18.61 -5.61
C VAL A 49 -0.85 -17.98 -4.52
N ASP A 50 -1.34 -17.90 -3.27
CA ASP A 50 -0.58 -17.40 -2.13
C ASP A 50 0.72 -18.21 -1.95
N GLU A 51 0.62 -19.54 -1.86
CA GLU A 51 1.77 -20.44 -1.70
C GLU A 51 2.78 -20.30 -2.84
N LYS A 52 2.29 -20.24 -4.08
CA LYS A 52 3.12 -20.03 -5.26
C LYS A 52 3.92 -18.74 -5.17
N LEU A 53 3.28 -17.62 -4.84
CA LEU A 53 3.94 -16.31 -4.76
C LEU A 53 4.89 -16.23 -3.56
N LEU A 54 4.52 -16.78 -2.41
CA LEU A 54 5.38 -16.84 -1.23
C LEU A 54 6.67 -17.63 -1.50
N THR A 55 6.55 -18.75 -2.20
CA THR A 55 7.68 -19.61 -2.58
C THR A 55 8.53 -18.96 -3.67
N LYS A 56 7.89 -18.47 -4.73
CA LYS A 56 8.55 -17.88 -5.90
C LYS A 56 9.49 -16.74 -5.50
N TYR A 57 9.03 -15.84 -4.64
CA TYR A 57 9.81 -14.66 -4.23
C TYR A 57 10.51 -14.82 -2.87
N GLY A 58 10.46 -15.99 -2.24
CA GLY A 58 11.09 -16.25 -0.96
C GLY A 58 10.66 -15.26 0.13
N ILE A 59 9.34 -15.03 0.24
CA ILE A 59 8.76 -13.97 1.08
C ILE A 59 8.69 -14.38 2.55
N ALA A 60 8.44 -15.65 2.83
CA ALA A 60 8.29 -16.20 4.18
C ALA A 60 9.62 -16.32 4.91
N ILE A 61 10.26 -15.20 5.22
CA ILE A 61 11.54 -15.14 5.94
C ILE A 61 11.40 -14.34 7.24
N SER A 62 12.32 -14.59 8.18
CA SER A 62 12.33 -13.92 9.48
C SER A 62 12.69 -12.44 9.38
N ARG A 63 12.36 -11.66 10.42
CA ARG A 63 12.72 -10.24 10.52
C ARG A 63 14.25 -10.04 10.46
N SER A 64 15.01 -10.90 11.13
CA SER A 64 16.48 -10.85 11.10
C SER A 64 17.05 -11.12 9.71
N SER A 65 16.49 -12.08 8.99
CA SER A 65 16.87 -12.36 7.58
C SER A 65 16.59 -11.16 6.68
N ARG A 66 15.46 -10.47 6.86
CA ARG A 66 15.16 -9.24 6.12
C ARG A 66 16.15 -8.13 6.40
N ALA A 67 16.55 -7.96 7.67
CA ALA A 67 17.55 -6.97 8.03
C ALA A 67 18.90 -7.25 7.37
N ARG A 68 19.35 -8.52 7.39
CA ARG A 68 20.59 -8.93 6.71
C ARG A 68 20.55 -8.70 5.20
N ARG A 69 19.44 -9.08 4.54
CA ARG A 69 19.25 -8.83 3.10
C ARG A 69 19.41 -7.34 2.78
N LYS A 70 18.79 -6.47 3.55
CA LYS A 70 18.89 -5.02 3.37
C LYS A 70 20.32 -4.50 3.50
N GLN A 71 21.11 -5.04 4.44
CA GLN A 71 22.51 -4.65 4.63
C GLN A 71 23.41 -4.99 3.43
N VAL A 72 23.13 -6.08 2.73
CA VAL A 72 23.88 -6.52 1.55
C VAL A 72 23.25 -6.09 0.23
N GLY A 73 22.31 -5.16 0.25
CA GLY A 73 21.69 -4.61 -0.96
C GLY A 73 20.66 -5.51 -1.64
N ILE A 74 20.20 -6.57 -0.98
CA ILE A 74 19.14 -7.46 -1.48
C ILE A 74 17.78 -6.89 -1.09
N ALA A 75 16.88 -6.76 -2.07
CA ALA A 75 15.53 -6.29 -1.82
C ALA A 75 14.71 -7.33 -1.02
N ASN A 76 13.82 -6.83 -0.19
CA ASN A 76 12.83 -7.64 0.48
C ASN A 76 11.51 -7.50 -0.25
N VAL A 77 10.81 -8.61 -0.43
CA VAL A 77 9.47 -8.64 -1.01
C VAL A 77 8.47 -9.04 0.06
N HIS A 78 7.31 -8.38 0.04
CA HIS A 78 6.14 -8.72 0.84
C HIS A 78 4.94 -8.96 -0.06
N TYR A 79 4.06 -9.84 0.38
CA TYR A 79 2.80 -10.14 -0.27
C TYR A 79 1.67 -9.88 0.71
N LEU A 80 0.67 -9.12 0.28
CA LEU A 80 -0.54 -8.83 1.04
C LEU A 80 -1.75 -8.98 0.14
N ARG A 81 -2.79 -9.64 0.64
CA ARG A 81 -4.04 -9.91 -0.07
C ARG A 81 -5.25 -9.57 0.80
N HIS A 82 -6.28 -9.03 0.16
CA HIS A 82 -7.63 -8.96 0.70
C HIS A 82 -8.59 -9.56 -0.31
N GLU A 83 -9.31 -10.61 0.08
CA GLU A 83 -10.13 -11.41 -0.83
C GLU A 83 -9.36 -11.88 -2.07
N ARG A 84 -9.65 -11.31 -3.24
CA ARG A 84 -8.96 -11.62 -4.50
C ARG A 84 -7.96 -10.57 -4.93
N PHE A 85 -8.03 -9.38 -4.35
CA PHE A 85 -7.07 -8.32 -4.65
C PHE A 85 -5.76 -8.54 -3.88
N PHE A 86 -4.65 -8.43 -4.57
CA PHE A 86 -3.34 -8.58 -3.94
C PHE A 86 -2.36 -7.48 -4.35
N VAL A 87 -1.37 -7.30 -3.51
CA VAL A 87 -0.22 -6.43 -3.76
C VAL A 87 1.06 -7.16 -3.37
N LEU A 88 2.01 -7.22 -4.29
CA LEU A 88 3.41 -7.54 -4.04
C LEU A 88 4.15 -6.23 -3.83
N LEU A 89 4.87 -6.09 -2.75
CA LEU A 89 5.59 -4.89 -2.36
C LEU A 89 7.08 -5.20 -2.24
N ALA A 90 7.93 -4.37 -2.81
CA ALA A 90 9.39 -4.56 -2.74
C ALA A 90 10.12 -3.31 -2.25
N THR A 91 11.22 -3.54 -1.49
CA THR A 91 12.18 -2.48 -1.16
C THR A 91 13.19 -2.33 -2.28
N HIS A 92 13.91 -1.22 -2.31
CA HIS A 92 15.05 -1.06 -3.21
C HIS A 92 16.11 -2.14 -2.97
N GLY A 93 16.78 -2.61 -4.03
CA GLY A 93 17.83 -3.63 -4.00
C GLY A 93 17.71 -4.64 -5.14
N HIS A 94 18.59 -5.64 -5.15
CA HIS A 94 18.59 -6.72 -6.13
C HIS A 94 17.60 -7.83 -5.72
N HIS A 95 16.73 -8.26 -6.63
CA HIS A 95 15.82 -9.38 -6.40
C HIS A 95 15.23 -9.85 -7.74
N PRO A 96 15.01 -11.17 -7.96
CA PRO A 96 14.35 -11.69 -9.18
C PRO A 96 12.97 -11.06 -9.48
N PHE A 97 12.29 -10.56 -8.46
CA PHE A 97 11.05 -9.81 -8.61
C PHE A 97 11.14 -8.68 -9.64
N TYR A 98 12.28 -7.96 -9.69
CA TYR A 98 12.46 -6.85 -10.61
C TYR A 98 12.62 -7.28 -12.06
N ASP A 99 13.22 -8.44 -12.30
CA ASP A 99 13.42 -8.99 -13.64
C ASP A 99 12.11 -9.61 -14.16
N GLU A 100 11.43 -10.38 -13.30
CA GLU A 100 10.23 -11.13 -13.67
C GLU A 100 8.98 -10.27 -13.82
N GLU A 101 8.86 -9.19 -13.06
CA GLU A 101 7.69 -8.29 -13.06
C GLU A 101 8.01 -6.93 -13.71
N SER A 102 9.13 -6.82 -14.44
CA SER A 102 9.67 -5.55 -14.96
C SER A 102 8.64 -4.66 -15.67
N GLU A 103 7.71 -5.26 -16.41
CA GLU A 103 6.66 -4.54 -17.16
C GLU A 103 5.51 -4.03 -16.26
N ASN A 104 5.31 -4.65 -15.10
CA ASN A 104 4.16 -4.39 -14.22
C ASN A 104 4.52 -3.60 -12.97
N ILE A 105 5.82 -3.42 -12.70
CA ILE A 105 6.27 -2.73 -11.49
C ILE A 105 5.93 -1.25 -11.55
N GLN A 106 5.28 -0.80 -10.50
CA GLN A 106 4.97 0.61 -10.27
C GLN A 106 5.67 1.13 -9.02
N ASP A 107 5.96 2.42 -9.00
CA ASP A 107 6.50 3.13 -7.85
C ASP A 107 5.37 3.92 -7.18
N VAL A 108 5.04 3.58 -5.94
CA VAL A 108 3.95 4.20 -5.17
C VAL A 108 4.13 5.71 -4.96
N ARG A 109 5.34 6.22 -5.13
CA ARG A 109 5.64 7.66 -5.08
C ARG A 109 5.15 8.40 -6.32
N ARG A 110 5.00 7.69 -7.45
CA ARG A 110 4.53 8.20 -8.75
C ARG A 110 3.10 7.78 -9.03
N VAL A 111 2.84 6.49 -8.91
CA VAL A 111 1.53 5.88 -9.16
C VAL A 111 0.99 5.31 -7.85
N PRO A 112 -0.08 5.88 -7.27
CA PRO A 112 -0.63 5.41 -6.02
C PRO A 112 -1.32 4.04 -6.20
N ILE A 113 -1.28 3.22 -5.16
CA ILE A 113 -2.05 1.97 -5.09
C ILE A 113 -3.53 2.32 -4.98
N LYS A 114 -4.34 1.80 -5.90
CA LYS A 114 -5.79 1.96 -5.88
C LYS A 114 -6.42 0.70 -5.28
N PHE A 115 -7.21 0.88 -4.24
CA PHE A 115 -7.88 -0.23 -3.58
C PHE A 115 -9.17 0.26 -2.91
N ASP A 116 -10.29 -0.40 -3.19
CA ASP A 116 -11.60 -0.18 -2.54
C ASP A 116 -11.99 1.31 -2.44
N GLY A 117 -11.87 2.04 -3.54
CA GLY A 117 -12.16 3.48 -3.58
C GLY A 117 -11.08 4.37 -2.94
N TYR A 118 -10.01 3.81 -2.37
CA TYR A 118 -8.87 4.55 -1.83
C TYR A 118 -7.73 4.68 -2.84
N SER A 119 -7.00 5.78 -2.72
CA SER A 119 -5.75 6.04 -3.42
C SER A 119 -4.64 6.21 -2.38
N ILE A 120 -3.72 5.24 -2.32
CA ILE A 120 -2.66 5.16 -1.31
C ILE A 120 -1.34 5.47 -1.96
N GLY A 121 -0.73 6.58 -1.60
CA GLY A 121 0.53 7.04 -2.18
C GLY A 121 1.54 7.44 -1.12
N VAL A 122 2.78 7.68 -1.59
CA VAL A 122 3.87 8.22 -0.75
C VAL A 122 4.35 9.52 -1.38
N LYS A 123 4.31 10.59 -0.62
CA LYS A 123 4.71 11.93 -1.09
C LYS A 123 5.73 12.56 -0.17
N LYS A 124 6.63 13.34 -0.76
CA LYS A 124 7.64 14.11 -0.06
C LYS A 124 7.09 15.50 0.32
N GLY A 125 7.45 15.98 1.50
CA GLY A 125 7.10 17.32 1.94
C GLY A 125 5.67 17.47 2.47
N GLY A 126 5.21 18.74 2.54
CA GLY A 126 3.87 19.13 3.01
C GLY A 126 3.81 19.55 4.48
N TYR A 127 4.82 19.24 5.28
CA TYR A 127 4.97 19.80 6.62
C TYR A 127 6.06 20.85 6.63
N ARG A 128 5.77 21.97 7.30
CA ARG A 128 6.76 23.01 7.55
C ARG A 128 7.15 22.95 9.01
N ARG A 129 8.38 22.63 9.28
CA ARG A 129 8.94 22.61 10.63
C ARG A 129 9.48 23.99 10.96
N LYS A 130 9.07 24.55 12.10
CA LYS A 130 9.65 25.76 12.67
C LYS A 130 10.62 25.34 13.78
N ALA A 131 11.82 25.87 13.78
CA ALA A 131 12.79 25.65 14.86
C ALA A 131 12.36 26.42 16.15
N SER A 132 11.67 27.58 15.98
CA SER A 132 11.05 28.37 17.04
C SER A 132 9.80 29.07 16.50
N PRO A 133 8.92 29.64 17.35
CA PRO A 133 7.73 30.38 16.90
C PRO A 133 8.05 31.51 15.93
N LYS A 134 9.24 32.10 16.06
CA LYS A 134 9.71 33.26 15.23
C LYS A 134 10.50 32.86 13.99
N SER A 135 10.90 31.55 13.87
CA SER A 135 11.70 31.07 12.74
C SER A 135 10.83 30.86 11.49
N PRO A 136 11.40 31.06 10.28
CA PRO A 136 10.72 30.70 9.06
C PRO A 136 10.45 29.19 9.02
N ALA A 137 9.32 28.81 8.46
CA ALA A 137 8.95 27.40 8.32
C ALA A 137 9.71 26.77 7.16
N ILE A 138 10.53 25.77 7.45
CA ILE A 138 11.32 25.00 6.47
C ILE A 138 10.56 23.71 6.12
N PRO A 139 10.37 23.36 4.82
CA PRO A 139 9.80 22.09 4.44
C PRO A 139 10.65 20.95 4.99
N ASP A 140 10.03 19.95 5.62
CA ASP A 140 10.75 18.74 5.94
C ASP A 140 10.72 17.82 4.71
N ASP A 141 11.85 17.37 4.25
CA ASP A 141 12.00 16.50 3.08
C ASP A 141 11.65 15.03 3.34
N LYS A 142 10.81 14.73 4.33
CA LYS A 142 10.43 13.37 4.69
C LYS A 142 9.34 12.81 3.78
N TRP A 143 9.49 11.54 3.43
CA TRP A 143 8.44 10.78 2.76
C TRP A 143 7.33 10.42 3.74
N ARG A 144 6.07 10.66 3.33
CA ARG A 144 4.89 10.35 4.12
C ARG A 144 3.87 9.59 3.29
N VAL A 145 3.26 8.61 3.92
CA VAL A 145 2.13 7.90 3.32
C VAL A 145 0.91 8.82 3.36
N ARG A 146 0.19 8.88 2.26
CA ARG A 146 -1.08 9.58 2.12
C ARG A 146 -2.14 8.61 1.65
N VAL A 147 -3.26 8.61 2.35
CA VAL A 147 -4.48 7.90 1.95
C VAL A 147 -5.51 8.95 1.58
N GLN A 148 -6.06 8.83 0.41
CA GLN A 148 -7.07 9.75 -0.13
C GLN A 148 -8.20 8.93 -0.72
N ILE A 149 -9.39 9.51 -0.83
CA ILE A 149 -10.47 8.96 -1.64
C ILE A 149 -10.01 8.99 -3.10
N GLY A 150 -10.26 7.92 -3.84
CA GLY A 150 -9.97 7.83 -5.26
C GLY A 150 -10.69 8.93 -6.05
N ARG A 151 -10.12 9.31 -7.19
CA ARG A 151 -10.67 10.43 -7.99
C ARG A 151 -12.11 10.21 -8.42
N GLU A 152 -12.45 8.99 -8.83
CA GLU A 152 -13.82 8.67 -9.28
C GLU A 152 -14.82 8.69 -8.13
N PRO A 153 -14.63 7.94 -7.01
CA PRO A 153 -15.52 8.03 -5.86
C PRO A 153 -15.63 9.46 -5.30
N TYR A 154 -14.55 10.24 -5.33
CA TYR A 154 -14.59 11.64 -4.89
C TYR A 154 -15.48 12.49 -5.78
N ARG A 155 -15.38 12.32 -7.10
CA ARG A 155 -16.22 13.05 -8.06
C ARG A 155 -17.69 12.70 -7.88
N ASP A 156 -18.01 11.40 -7.74
CA ASP A 156 -19.38 10.94 -7.58
C ASP A 156 -19.99 11.43 -6.27
N LEU A 157 -19.19 11.39 -5.18
CA LEU A 157 -19.60 11.95 -3.89
C LEU A 157 -19.85 13.47 -3.97
N THR A 158 -18.97 14.18 -4.68
CA THR A 158 -19.11 15.63 -4.85
C THR A 158 -20.36 15.97 -5.67
N ALA A 159 -20.64 15.23 -6.76
CA ALA A 159 -21.86 15.40 -7.55
C ALA A 159 -23.11 15.15 -6.69
N TYR A 160 -23.10 14.05 -5.93
CA TYR A 160 -24.20 13.72 -5.02
C TYR A 160 -24.48 14.83 -3.99
N PHE A 161 -23.46 15.39 -3.38
CA PHE A 161 -23.64 16.49 -2.42
C PHE A 161 -24.11 17.77 -3.08
N LEU A 162 -23.66 18.07 -4.30
CA LEU A 162 -24.16 19.22 -5.06
C LEU A 162 -25.65 19.09 -5.39
N ASP A 163 -26.08 17.92 -5.83
CA ASP A 163 -27.48 17.63 -6.12
C ASP A 163 -28.36 17.78 -4.87
N ILE A 164 -27.90 17.25 -3.72
CA ILE A 164 -28.62 17.40 -2.45
C ILE A 164 -28.67 18.87 -2.02
N ALA A 165 -27.58 19.61 -2.15
CA ALA A 165 -27.53 21.01 -1.77
C ALA A 165 -28.44 21.91 -2.61
N LEU A 166 -28.66 21.55 -3.88
CA LEU A 166 -29.60 22.25 -4.77
C LEU A 166 -31.08 21.92 -4.49
N LEU A 167 -31.34 20.73 -3.93
CA LEU A 167 -32.71 20.23 -3.72
C LEU A 167 -33.23 20.43 -2.29
N ARG A 168 -32.37 20.79 -1.33
CA ARG A 168 -32.73 20.89 0.09
C ARG A 168 -32.46 22.28 0.66
N THR A 169 -33.36 22.72 1.54
CA THR A 169 -33.12 23.94 2.35
C THR A 169 -32.07 23.70 3.42
N VAL A 170 -31.45 24.77 3.94
CA VAL A 170 -30.44 24.71 5.01
C VAL A 170 -30.97 23.93 6.23
N GLU A 171 -32.26 24.13 6.59
CA GLU A 171 -32.90 23.43 7.71
C GLU A 171 -33.00 21.91 7.48
N GLN A 172 -33.25 21.48 6.26
CA GLN A 172 -33.28 20.05 5.89
C GLN A 172 -31.90 19.39 5.88
N LEU A 173 -30.83 20.19 5.69
CA LEU A 173 -29.45 19.70 5.71
C LEU A 173 -28.89 19.56 7.14
N CYS A 174 -29.46 20.30 8.10
CA CYS A 174 -29.03 20.25 9.51
C CYS A 174 -29.69 19.13 10.33
N THR A 175 -30.58 18.34 9.74
CA THR A 175 -31.34 17.27 10.42
C THR A 175 -30.75 15.86 10.19
N PHE A 176 -29.47 15.76 9.78
CA PHE A 176 -28.73 14.50 9.61
C PHE A 176 -27.71 14.30 10.69
#